data_61296f7f52b1511ecaf2157fb613cac8
#
_entry.id   61296f7f52b1511ecaf2157fb613cac8
#
_cell.length_a   1.000
_cell.length_b   1.000
_cell.length_c   1.000
_cell.angle_alpha   90.00
_cell.angle_beta   90.00
_cell.angle_gamma   90.00
#
_symmetry.space_group_name_H-M   'P 1'
#
loop_
_entity.id
_entity.type
_entity.pdbx_description
1 polymer ?
#
loop_
_entity_poly.entity_id
_entity_poly.type
_entity_poly.pdbx_seq_one_letter_code
_entity_poly.pdbx_strand_id
1 'polypeptide(L)'
;MTAPPRARARRRRQPARTYARLTLESALLLLMAPAVCAELRPDAGDVARDTAPAQLLGMPAGGTTLPGTAGDQGDGSVPQDATPIPVRHVRVTGARLYPTAVLEALVADLNGGTRTLADLSRGAARITRFYHAQGWPLANAYLPAQSIRDGQVEIRVMEGTLSGVRIQADPQSRLRASVIDAHLAALEHDAPLNQTQVDRALLLLSDLAGASLNASLAAGARPGQTELVIGSRAAPLTSGRLEADNYGSLYTGRTRVGGTLNVNSPTGHGEQISARVLASDDHLYYGRLSVQMPLGSRGLSTGAGFTHTQYVLGSAFTQLDARGQADIAEWNLTYPFVRSVAHNVFGQFSAEHRRISDQVGAAGTETGKRADHYSANLLYSGRDGVGAGADTQAALRIGTGTLGIDSPTAARIDALGAQTAGRYSTLNLDLQRNQRLGGPWGLLLVLRGQAASRNLDSYQKFVLGGANGVRAYPAGEAAGDEGWLASGELYYAANPLCIPSVFYDAGGIGINRHPYLTTANRRVLHGYGIGLRGSHRTFDWSASLAFRGSEPAQAEPDRRTRLWVRLGWAF
;
A
#
# COMPACT_ATOMS: atom_id res chain seq x y z
N MET A 1 29.46 -62.22 84.42
CA MET A 1 29.11 -62.56 83.05
C MET A 1 29.26 -61.31 82.21
N THR A 2 30.16 -61.37 81.35
CA THR A 2 31.00 -60.38 80.67
C THR A 2 30.27 -59.56 79.59
N ALA A 3 30.40 -58.28 79.66
CA ALA A 3 30.02 -57.33 78.59
C ALA A 3 31.22 -57.13 77.66
N PRO A 4 31.02 -56.96 76.30
CA PRO A 4 32.10 -56.64 75.37
C PRO A 4 32.25 -55.11 75.15
N PRO A 5 33.39 -54.63 74.60
CA PRO A 5 33.83 -53.28 74.71
C PRO A 5 33.35 -52.37 73.50
N ARG A 6 33.25 -51.08 73.79
CA ARG A 6 32.88 -50.02 72.87
C ARG A 6 34.00 -49.70 71.87
N ALA A 7 33.69 -49.76 70.56
CA ALA A 7 34.55 -49.28 69.47
C ALA A 7 34.44 -47.75 69.30
N ARG A 8 35.59 -47.06 69.32
CA ARG A 8 35.74 -45.59 68.98
C ARG A 8 35.66 -45.34 67.48
N ALA A 9 34.68 -44.59 67.02
CA ALA A 9 34.61 -44.09 65.63
C ALA A 9 35.62 -42.96 65.41
N ARG A 10 36.57 -43.16 64.53
CA ARG A 10 37.46 -42.11 63.98
C ARG A 10 36.64 -41.28 62.97
N ARG A 11 36.44 -39.94 63.21
CA ARG A 11 36.00 -38.96 62.22
C ARG A 11 37.12 -38.73 61.22
N ARG A 12 36.91 -39.14 59.98
CA ARG A 12 37.71 -38.72 58.82
C ARG A 12 37.19 -37.34 58.39
N ARG A 13 38.03 -36.31 58.42
CA ARG A 13 37.80 -35.02 57.77
C ARG A 13 37.93 -35.21 56.26
N GLN A 14 36.86 -34.98 55.50
CA GLN A 14 36.89 -34.85 54.04
C GLN A 14 37.30 -33.42 53.64
N PRO A 15 38.10 -33.21 52.56
CA PRO A 15 38.55 -31.90 52.20
C PRO A 15 37.48 -31.13 51.43
N ALA A 16 37.26 -29.87 51.82
CA ALA A 16 36.28 -28.90 51.32
C ALA A 16 36.64 -28.33 49.93
N ARG A 17 37.34 -29.05 49.06
CA ARG A 17 37.80 -28.53 47.74
C ARG A 17 37.00 -29.01 46.55
N THR A 18 36.08 -29.94 46.66
CA THR A 18 35.34 -30.51 45.52
C THR A 18 34.02 -29.80 45.22
N TYR A 19 33.44 -29.05 46.18
CA TYR A 19 32.17 -28.32 45.94
C TYR A 19 32.31 -26.97 45.23
N ALA A 20 33.47 -26.35 45.27
CA ALA A 20 33.69 -25.05 44.62
C ALA A 20 33.90 -25.15 43.11
N ARG A 21 34.28 -26.31 42.57
CA ARG A 21 34.43 -26.51 41.11
C ARG A 21 33.12 -26.85 40.41
N LEU A 22 32.23 -27.63 41.06
CA LEU A 22 30.91 -27.96 40.49
C LEU A 22 29.94 -26.78 40.44
N THR A 23 30.07 -25.80 41.36
CA THR A 23 29.26 -24.57 41.33
C THR A 23 29.73 -23.57 40.27
N LEU A 24 31.02 -23.54 39.90
CA LEU A 24 31.52 -22.61 38.86
C LEU A 24 31.22 -23.11 37.45
N GLU A 25 31.29 -24.42 37.21
CA GLU A 25 30.91 -25.03 35.91
C GLU A 25 29.39 -25.00 35.68
N SER A 26 28.59 -25.21 36.74
CA SER A 26 27.13 -25.07 36.65
C SER A 26 26.68 -23.63 36.50
N ALA A 27 27.39 -22.65 37.06
CA ALA A 27 27.12 -21.22 36.86
C ALA A 27 27.56 -20.76 35.46
N LEU A 28 28.62 -21.33 34.90
CA LEU A 28 29.06 -21.02 33.52
C LEU A 28 28.12 -21.64 32.46
N LEU A 29 27.57 -22.83 32.71
CA LEU A 29 26.54 -23.45 31.86
C LEU A 29 25.19 -22.72 31.93
N LEU A 30 24.82 -22.15 33.09
CA LEU A 30 23.63 -21.30 33.25
C LEU A 30 23.82 -19.91 32.58
N LEU A 31 25.04 -19.42 32.44
CA LEU A 31 25.37 -18.15 31.74
C LEU A 31 25.47 -18.31 30.22
N MET A 32 25.73 -19.54 29.72
CA MET A 32 25.77 -19.83 28.27
C MET A 32 24.41 -20.22 27.68
N ALA A 33 23.47 -20.74 28.51
CA ALA A 33 22.12 -21.07 28.06
C ALA A 33 21.26 -19.88 27.58
N PRO A 34 21.41 -18.64 28.12
CA PRO A 34 20.60 -17.53 27.64
C PRO A 34 20.95 -17.00 26.25
N ALA A 35 22.17 -17.26 25.72
CA ALA A 35 22.58 -16.71 24.43
C ALA A 35 21.94 -17.43 23.23
N VAL A 36 21.70 -18.74 23.32
CA VAL A 36 21.07 -19.52 22.24
C VAL A 36 19.55 -19.39 22.27
N CYS A 37 18.93 -19.22 23.46
CA CYS A 37 17.49 -18.98 23.59
C CYS A 37 17.10 -17.53 23.32
N ALA A 38 18.03 -16.56 23.39
CA ALA A 38 17.76 -15.15 23.17
C ALA A 38 17.48 -14.83 21.68
N GLU A 39 18.01 -15.62 20.73
CA GLU A 39 17.80 -15.42 19.29
C GLU A 39 16.43 -15.93 18.78
N LEU A 40 15.76 -16.79 19.54
CA LEU A 40 14.47 -17.38 19.14
C LEU A 40 13.28 -16.74 19.85
N ARG A 41 13.52 -15.85 20.82
CA ARG A 41 12.46 -15.17 21.57
C ARG A 41 12.04 -13.91 20.87
N PRO A 42 10.74 -13.74 20.50
CA PRO A 42 10.25 -12.47 19.99
C PRO A 42 10.47 -11.35 21.01
N ASP A 43 10.96 -10.21 20.57
CA ASP A 43 11.10 -8.99 21.37
C ASP A 43 10.01 -7.96 20.98
N ALA A 44 9.98 -6.82 21.68
CA ALA A 44 8.99 -5.78 21.45
C ALA A 44 9.11 -5.15 20.06
N GLY A 45 10.30 -5.17 19.46
CA GLY A 45 10.50 -4.74 18.07
C GLY A 45 9.83 -5.70 17.08
N ASP A 46 9.99 -7.01 17.26
CA ASP A 46 9.32 -8.03 16.44
C ASP A 46 7.79 -7.90 16.52
N VAL A 47 7.25 -7.80 17.74
CA VAL A 47 5.80 -7.70 17.96
C VAL A 47 5.24 -6.41 17.39
N ALA A 48 5.92 -5.28 17.60
CA ALA A 48 5.49 -3.98 17.06
C ALA A 48 5.52 -3.97 15.53
N ARG A 49 6.54 -4.58 14.89
CA ARG A 49 6.61 -4.76 13.44
C ARG A 49 5.46 -5.62 12.91
N ASP A 50 5.18 -6.75 13.54
CA ASP A 50 4.18 -7.72 13.08
C ASP A 50 2.73 -7.24 13.30
N THR A 51 2.52 -6.26 14.18
CA THR A 51 1.22 -5.61 14.43
C THR A 51 1.04 -4.32 13.63
N ALA A 52 2.12 -3.74 13.09
CA ALA A 52 2.04 -2.57 12.24
C ALA A 52 1.07 -2.81 11.09
N PRO A 53 0.22 -1.83 10.73
CA PRO A 53 -0.64 -1.96 9.56
C PRO A 53 0.23 -2.32 8.36
N ALA A 54 -0.22 -3.30 7.57
CA ALA A 54 0.47 -3.62 6.33
C ALA A 54 0.62 -2.32 5.54
N GLN A 55 1.85 -1.89 5.32
CA GLN A 55 2.18 -0.65 4.60
C GLN A 55 1.90 -0.80 3.09
N LEU A 56 0.98 -1.69 2.73
CA LEU A 56 0.41 -1.75 1.40
C LEU A 56 -0.26 -0.40 1.17
N LEU A 57 0.56 0.48 0.63
CA LEU A 57 0.23 1.59 -0.22
C LEU A 57 -1.24 2.02 -0.04
N GLY A 58 -1.53 2.73 1.05
CA GLY A 58 -2.82 3.42 1.22
C GLY A 58 -2.95 4.53 0.17
N MET A 59 -2.69 4.16 -1.10
CA MET A 59 -2.89 5.07 -2.21
C MET A 59 -4.37 5.18 -2.47
N PRO A 60 -4.87 6.40 -2.70
CA PRO A 60 -6.27 6.60 -3.02
C PRO A 60 -6.67 5.68 -4.19
N ALA A 61 -7.67 4.85 -3.98
CA ALA A 61 -8.35 4.15 -5.06
C ALA A 61 -8.99 5.18 -6.00
N GLY A 62 -9.34 4.79 -7.22
CA GLY A 62 -9.91 5.69 -8.22
C GLY A 62 -10.97 6.63 -7.64
N GLY A 63 -10.93 7.90 -8.05
CA GLY A 63 -11.86 8.95 -7.64
C GLY A 63 -12.84 9.31 -8.75
N THR A 64 -13.62 10.36 -8.52
CA THR A 64 -14.51 10.96 -9.52
C THR A 64 -13.69 11.52 -10.68
N THR A 65 -14.09 11.15 -11.88
CA THR A 65 -13.57 11.70 -13.14
C THR A 65 -14.72 12.26 -13.94
N LEU A 66 -14.43 13.03 -14.97
CA LEU A 66 -15.47 13.33 -15.95
C LEU A 66 -16.01 12.00 -16.49
N PRO A 67 -17.35 11.86 -16.63
CA PRO A 67 -17.91 10.78 -17.41
C PRO A 67 -17.18 10.81 -18.74
N GLY A 68 -16.53 9.73 -19.10
CA GLY A 68 -15.82 9.69 -20.37
C GLY A 68 -16.78 10.18 -21.43
N THR A 69 -16.38 11.20 -22.13
CA THR A 69 -16.90 11.46 -23.46
C THR A 69 -16.40 10.34 -24.40
N ALA A 70 -16.15 9.16 -23.82
CA ALA A 70 -15.92 7.93 -24.55
C ALA A 70 -17.12 7.79 -25.47
N GLY A 71 -16.97 8.60 -26.48
CA GLY A 71 -17.89 8.81 -27.54
C GLY A 71 -18.23 7.49 -28.16
N ASP A 72 -19.28 7.07 -27.74
CA ASP A 72 -20.29 6.57 -28.58
C ASP A 72 -21.44 7.61 -28.57
N GLN A 73 -21.08 8.88 -28.69
CA GLN A 73 -21.94 9.82 -29.38
C GLN A 73 -21.89 9.34 -30.82
N GLY A 74 -22.84 8.48 -31.07
CA GLY A 74 -23.08 7.68 -32.20
C GLY A 74 -22.40 8.25 -33.46
N ASP A 75 -21.85 7.41 -34.22
CA ASP A 75 -21.77 7.57 -35.65
C ASP A 75 -23.02 8.35 -36.07
N GLY A 76 -22.93 9.70 -35.86
CA GLY A 76 -24.05 10.61 -36.09
C GLY A 76 -24.38 10.37 -37.54
N SER A 77 -25.51 9.78 -37.78
CA SER A 77 -25.97 9.19 -39.04
C SER A 77 -25.24 9.85 -40.20
N VAL A 78 -24.15 9.17 -40.64
CA VAL A 78 -23.36 9.66 -41.78
C VAL A 78 -24.38 9.86 -42.88
N PRO A 79 -24.57 11.12 -43.35
CA PRO A 79 -25.60 11.35 -44.34
C PRO A 79 -25.36 10.40 -45.50
N GLN A 80 -26.33 9.59 -45.83
CA GLN A 80 -26.25 8.62 -46.95
C GLN A 80 -26.31 9.34 -48.32
N ASP A 81 -26.14 10.69 -48.31
CA ASP A 81 -26.14 11.48 -49.53
C ASP A 81 -24.88 11.18 -50.33
N ALA A 82 -25.05 10.44 -51.39
CA ALA A 82 -24.03 10.01 -52.32
C ALA A 82 -23.76 11.10 -53.40
N THR A 83 -24.28 12.31 -53.24
CA THR A 83 -24.07 13.41 -54.22
C THR A 83 -22.58 13.68 -54.37
N PRO A 84 -22.01 13.56 -55.57
CA PRO A 84 -20.60 13.78 -55.81
C PRO A 84 -20.26 15.25 -55.72
N ILE A 85 -19.31 15.58 -54.85
CA ILE A 85 -18.80 16.93 -54.58
C ILE A 85 -17.38 17.04 -55.15
N PRO A 86 -17.10 17.93 -56.12
CA PRO A 86 -15.74 18.15 -56.57
C PRO A 86 -14.93 18.89 -55.49
N VAL A 87 -13.83 18.28 -55.02
CA VAL A 87 -12.97 18.82 -53.97
C VAL A 87 -11.58 19.07 -54.54
N ARG A 88 -11.13 20.31 -54.57
CA ARG A 88 -9.73 20.68 -54.89
C ARG A 88 -8.89 20.73 -53.63
N HIS A 89 -9.41 21.39 -52.58
CA HIS A 89 -8.70 21.59 -51.34
C HIS A 89 -9.67 21.63 -50.14
N VAL A 90 -9.29 20.96 -49.07
CA VAL A 90 -9.99 21.02 -47.78
C VAL A 90 -9.24 22.01 -46.90
N ARG A 91 -9.89 23.08 -46.48
CA ARG A 91 -9.39 24.09 -45.55
C ARG A 91 -9.95 23.86 -44.17
N VAL A 92 -9.04 23.86 -43.13
CA VAL A 92 -9.45 23.78 -41.73
C VAL A 92 -9.45 25.17 -41.11
N THR A 93 -10.55 25.53 -40.43
CA THR A 93 -10.72 26.84 -39.78
C THR A 93 -11.13 26.67 -38.33
N GLY A 94 -11.00 27.72 -37.48
CA GLY A 94 -11.45 27.73 -36.08
C GLY A 94 -10.49 27.10 -35.10
N ALA A 95 -9.41 26.46 -35.56
CA ALA A 95 -8.38 25.88 -34.72
C ALA A 95 -7.47 26.97 -34.10
N ARG A 96 -7.19 26.87 -32.81
CA ARG A 96 -6.26 27.75 -32.08
C ARG A 96 -5.17 26.94 -31.37
N LEU A 97 -5.47 25.72 -30.90
CA LEU A 97 -4.56 24.84 -30.16
C LEU A 97 -3.49 24.22 -31.08
N TYR A 98 -3.82 23.98 -32.34
CA TYR A 98 -2.92 23.38 -33.32
C TYR A 98 -2.82 24.20 -34.58
N PRO A 99 -1.65 24.24 -35.24
CA PRO A 99 -1.49 24.84 -36.56
C PRO A 99 -2.43 24.16 -37.58
N THR A 100 -3.09 24.96 -38.41
CA THR A 100 -4.02 24.43 -39.43
C THR A 100 -3.37 23.43 -40.37
N ALA A 101 -2.09 23.61 -40.70
CA ALA A 101 -1.33 22.67 -41.53
C ALA A 101 -1.26 21.26 -40.95
N VAL A 102 -1.19 21.10 -39.61
CA VAL A 102 -1.20 19.80 -38.96
C VAL A 102 -2.55 19.11 -39.13
N LEU A 103 -3.64 19.88 -39.01
CA LEU A 103 -5.00 19.35 -39.13
C LEU A 103 -5.36 19.06 -40.60
N GLU A 104 -4.92 19.89 -41.51
CA GLU A 104 -5.09 19.69 -42.95
C GLU A 104 -4.33 18.46 -43.45
N ALA A 105 -3.17 18.14 -42.87
CA ALA A 105 -2.44 16.91 -43.17
C ALA A 105 -3.23 15.64 -42.81
N LEU A 106 -4.10 15.68 -41.76
CA LEU A 106 -4.96 14.57 -41.37
C LEU A 106 -6.06 14.26 -42.40
N VAL A 107 -6.36 15.19 -43.28
CA VAL A 107 -7.41 15.11 -44.29
C VAL A 107 -6.89 15.33 -45.72
N ALA A 108 -5.57 15.28 -45.90
CA ALA A 108 -4.90 15.54 -47.20
C ALA A 108 -5.36 14.59 -48.32
N ASP A 109 -5.76 13.36 -47.95
CA ASP A 109 -6.35 12.35 -48.85
C ASP A 109 -7.70 12.77 -49.47
N LEU A 110 -8.37 13.77 -48.90
CA LEU A 110 -9.63 14.30 -49.40
C LEU A 110 -9.38 15.34 -50.50
N ASN A 111 -8.18 15.87 -50.66
CA ASN A 111 -7.82 16.83 -51.68
C ASN A 111 -7.76 16.15 -53.07
N GLY A 112 -8.26 16.87 -54.07
CA GLY A 112 -8.30 16.37 -55.44
C GLY A 112 -9.35 15.29 -55.70
N GLY A 113 -10.11 15.46 -56.75
CA GLY A 113 -11.14 14.49 -57.16
C GLY A 113 -12.53 14.73 -56.59
N THR A 114 -13.38 13.72 -56.70
CA THR A 114 -14.78 13.79 -56.27
C THR A 114 -14.96 13.06 -54.95
N ARG A 115 -15.63 13.64 -53.98
CA ARG A 115 -15.91 13.08 -52.66
C ARG A 115 -17.41 13.14 -52.38
N THR A 116 -17.86 12.32 -51.46
CA THR A 116 -19.23 12.37 -50.95
C THR A 116 -19.27 13.17 -49.63
N LEU A 117 -20.43 13.61 -49.22
CA LEU A 117 -20.64 14.24 -47.92
C LEU A 117 -20.18 13.29 -46.79
N ALA A 118 -20.40 11.95 -46.96
CA ALA A 118 -19.92 10.94 -46.04
C ALA A 118 -18.39 10.92 -45.93
N ASP A 119 -17.66 11.08 -47.01
CA ASP A 119 -16.18 11.12 -46.98
C ASP A 119 -15.67 12.34 -46.23
N LEU A 120 -16.26 13.50 -46.50
CA LEU A 120 -15.93 14.75 -45.81
C LEU A 120 -16.25 14.71 -44.32
N SER A 121 -17.40 14.11 -43.94
CA SER A 121 -17.78 13.90 -42.56
C SER A 121 -16.81 12.96 -41.83
N ARG A 122 -16.34 11.89 -42.47
CA ARG A 122 -15.28 11.01 -41.95
C ARG A 122 -13.96 11.76 -41.75
N GLY A 123 -13.63 12.70 -42.63
CA GLY A 123 -12.50 13.61 -42.49
C GLY A 123 -12.62 14.48 -41.25
N ALA A 124 -13.76 15.13 -41.04
CA ALA A 124 -14.02 15.91 -39.85
C ALA A 124 -13.91 15.06 -38.58
N ALA A 125 -14.47 13.85 -38.59
CA ALA A 125 -14.37 12.91 -37.46
C ALA A 125 -12.91 12.48 -37.17
N ARG A 126 -12.00 12.45 -38.18
CA ARG A 126 -10.56 12.20 -37.93
C ARG A 126 -9.92 13.35 -37.16
N ILE A 127 -10.26 14.58 -37.48
CA ILE A 127 -9.78 15.76 -36.73
C ILE A 127 -10.32 15.75 -35.31
N THR A 128 -11.62 15.47 -35.10
CA THR A 128 -12.21 15.33 -33.77
C THR A 128 -11.48 14.25 -32.94
N ARG A 129 -11.24 13.07 -33.51
CA ARG A 129 -10.49 12.00 -32.81
C ARG A 129 -9.07 12.40 -32.48
N PHE A 130 -8.40 13.17 -33.34
CA PHE A 130 -7.08 13.69 -33.03
C PHE A 130 -7.11 14.60 -31.79
N TYR A 131 -8.04 15.55 -31.70
CA TYR A 131 -8.20 16.41 -30.52
C TYR A 131 -8.50 15.61 -29.25
N HIS A 132 -9.41 14.63 -29.31
CA HIS A 132 -9.74 13.79 -28.17
C HIS A 132 -8.52 12.96 -27.70
N ALA A 133 -7.74 12.41 -28.64
CA ALA A 133 -6.51 11.67 -28.30
C ALA A 133 -5.44 12.57 -27.65
N GLN A 134 -5.48 13.88 -27.91
CA GLN A 134 -4.59 14.86 -27.29
C GLN A 134 -5.15 15.47 -25.98
N GLY A 135 -6.28 14.95 -25.47
CA GLY A 135 -6.86 15.36 -24.20
C GLY A 135 -7.80 16.57 -24.27
N TRP A 136 -8.38 16.86 -25.44
CA TRP A 136 -9.35 17.93 -25.66
C TRP A 136 -10.75 17.37 -25.98
N PRO A 137 -11.50 16.88 -24.96
CA PRO A 137 -12.70 16.07 -25.17
C PRO A 137 -13.89 16.87 -25.72
N LEU A 138 -13.87 18.20 -25.60
CA LEU A 138 -14.95 19.07 -26.08
C LEU A 138 -14.72 19.56 -27.51
N ALA A 139 -13.54 19.31 -28.07
CA ALA A 139 -13.24 19.72 -29.43
C ALA A 139 -14.03 18.87 -30.43
N ASN A 140 -14.65 19.53 -31.38
CA ASN A 140 -15.43 18.90 -32.45
C ASN A 140 -15.16 19.59 -33.79
N ALA A 141 -14.89 18.80 -34.78
CA ALA A 141 -14.77 19.28 -36.16
C ALA A 141 -16.03 18.89 -36.96
N TYR A 142 -16.55 19.79 -37.73
CA TYR A 142 -17.78 19.60 -38.49
C TYR A 142 -17.77 20.35 -39.82
N LEU A 143 -18.65 19.98 -40.72
CA LEU A 143 -18.87 20.67 -41.97
C LEU A 143 -19.96 21.74 -41.74
N PRO A 144 -19.60 23.04 -41.81
CA PRO A 144 -20.62 24.09 -41.74
C PRO A 144 -21.48 24.09 -43.02
N ALA A 145 -22.68 24.63 -42.94
CA ALA A 145 -23.47 24.93 -44.12
C ALA A 145 -22.67 25.93 -45.01
N GLN A 146 -22.32 25.51 -46.22
CA GLN A 146 -21.43 26.27 -47.11
C GLN A 146 -21.79 26.09 -48.57
N SER A 147 -21.47 27.10 -49.40
CA SER A 147 -21.52 26.99 -50.83
C SER A 147 -20.12 26.65 -51.35
N ILE A 148 -19.95 25.45 -51.91
CA ILE A 148 -18.65 25.01 -52.42
C ILE A 148 -18.39 25.72 -53.75
N ARG A 149 -17.42 26.64 -53.73
CA ARG A 149 -16.95 27.36 -54.94
C ARG A 149 -15.52 26.93 -55.25
N ASP A 150 -15.21 26.73 -56.49
CA ASP A 150 -13.89 26.30 -56.97
C ASP A 150 -13.31 25.04 -56.31
N GLY A 151 -14.19 24.15 -55.80
CA GLY A 151 -13.81 22.93 -55.13
C GLY A 151 -13.16 23.12 -53.75
N GLN A 152 -13.29 24.30 -53.12
CA GLN A 152 -12.84 24.51 -51.74
C GLN A 152 -13.93 24.09 -50.75
N VAL A 153 -13.55 23.21 -49.80
CA VAL A 153 -14.42 22.71 -48.71
C VAL A 153 -13.86 23.16 -47.39
N GLU A 154 -14.68 23.78 -46.57
CA GLU A 154 -14.31 24.17 -45.20
C GLU A 154 -14.72 23.08 -44.20
N ILE A 155 -13.76 22.64 -43.35
CA ILE A 155 -14.03 21.92 -42.11
C ILE A 155 -13.76 22.89 -40.97
N ARG A 156 -14.76 23.11 -40.12
CA ARG A 156 -14.63 24.04 -38.99
C ARG A 156 -14.43 23.24 -37.70
N VAL A 157 -13.39 23.67 -36.94
CA VAL A 157 -13.12 23.15 -35.59
C VAL A 157 -13.71 24.09 -34.56
N MET A 158 -14.40 23.53 -33.60
CA MET A 158 -14.87 24.17 -32.39
C MET A 158 -14.18 23.50 -31.20
N GLU A 159 -13.22 24.19 -30.57
CA GLU A 159 -12.34 23.61 -29.56
C GLU A 159 -13.02 23.42 -28.20
N GLY A 160 -14.20 24.00 -27.99
CA GLY A 160 -14.99 23.90 -26.78
C GLY A 160 -14.29 24.52 -25.56
N THR A 161 -14.90 25.53 -24.95
CA THR A 161 -14.30 26.22 -23.79
C THR A 161 -15.09 25.96 -22.51
N LEU A 162 -14.40 25.99 -21.36
CA LEU A 162 -15.03 25.94 -20.03
C LEU A 162 -15.54 27.34 -19.68
N SER A 163 -16.87 27.52 -19.62
CA SER A 163 -17.48 28.80 -19.23
C SER A 163 -17.45 29.04 -17.71
N GLY A 164 -17.31 28.01 -16.92
CA GLY A 164 -17.28 28.09 -15.47
C GLY A 164 -17.50 26.75 -14.78
N VAL A 165 -17.40 26.78 -13.48
CA VAL A 165 -17.68 25.63 -12.61
C VAL A 165 -18.87 25.97 -11.72
N ARG A 166 -19.88 25.10 -11.71
CA ARG A 166 -21.04 25.23 -10.83
C ARG A 166 -21.05 24.11 -9.79
N ILE A 167 -21.01 24.49 -8.53
CA ILE A 167 -21.06 23.55 -7.42
C ILE A 167 -22.53 23.39 -6.99
N GLN A 168 -22.99 22.14 -6.98
CA GLN A 168 -24.27 21.71 -6.45
C GLN A 168 -24.01 20.92 -5.15
N ALA A 169 -23.82 21.65 -4.05
CA ALA A 169 -23.52 21.03 -2.76
C ALA A 169 -24.82 20.60 -2.07
N ASP A 170 -24.86 19.34 -1.63
CA ASP A 170 -25.83 18.88 -0.64
C ASP A 170 -25.56 19.61 0.68
N PRO A 171 -26.59 20.13 1.38
CA PRO A 171 -26.44 20.73 2.71
C PRO A 171 -25.76 19.80 3.73
N GLN A 172 -25.80 18.49 3.52
CA GLN A 172 -25.14 17.48 4.35
C GLN A 172 -23.74 17.08 3.83
N SER A 173 -23.21 17.76 2.81
CA SER A 173 -21.84 17.56 2.37
C SER A 173 -20.86 17.83 3.52
N ARG A 174 -19.86 16.98 3.67
CA ARG A 174 -18.83 17.13 4.70
C ARG A 174 -17.78 18.18 4.34
N LEU A 175 -17.57 18.43 3.05
CA LEU A 175 -16.59 19.40 2.58
C LEU A 175 -17.21 20.80 2.53
N ARG A 176 -16.48 21.79 3.00
CA ARG A 176 -16.84 23.21 2.84
C ARG A 176 -16.75 23.60 1.37
N ALA A 177 -17.66 24.45 0.93
CA ALA A 177 -17.65 24.97 -0.45
C ALA A 177 -16.31 25.63 -0.81
N SER A 178 -15.70 26.38 0.12
CA SER A 178 -14.38 27.00 -0.08
C SER A 178 -13.25 26.01 -0.36
N VAL A 179 -13.33 24.79 0.18
CA VAL A 179 -12.35 23.72 -0.11
C VAL A 179 -12.54 23.19 -1.53
N ILE A 180 -13.80 23.00 -1.94
CA ILE A 180 -14.13 22.58 -3.30
C ILE A 180 -13.69 23.66 -4.30
N ASP A 181 -14.06 24.92 -4.07
CA ASP A 181 -13.67 26.06 -4.91
C ASP A 181 -12.14 26.16 -5.08
N ALA A 182 -11.39 26.03 -3.98
CA ALA A 182 -9.93 26.10 -4.02
C ALA A 182 -9.29 25.01 -4.90
N HIS A 183 -9.85 23.80 -4.94
CA HIS A 183 -9.35 22.71 -5.78
C HIS A 183 -9.68 22.92 -7.26
N LEU A 184 -10.79 23.59 -7.55
CA LEU A 184 -11.26 23.87 -8.91
C LEU A 184 -10.74 25.19 -9.47
N ALA A 185 -10.19 26.08 -8.62
CA ALA A 185 -9.66 27.38 -9.00
C ALA A 185 -8.49 27.32 -10.02
N ALA A 186 -7.83 26.17 -10.15
CA ALA A 186 -6.79 25.96 -11.15
C ALA A 186 -7.34 25.72 -12.59
N LEU A 187 -8.66 25.53 -12.73
CA LEU A 187 -9.31 25.36 -14.02
C LEU A 187 -9.54 26.74 -14.65
N GLU A 188 -8.93 26.98 -15.80
CA GLU A 188 -9.04 28.25 -16.51
C GLU A 188 -10.44 28.43 -17.12
N HIS A 189 -11.04 29.61 -16.91
CA HIS A 189 -12.30 29.99 -17.51
C HIS A 189 -12.06 30.53 -18.92
N ASP A 190 -13.03 30.31 -19.80
CA ASP A 190 -13.02 30.68 -21.21
C ASP A 190 -11.84 30.12 -22.02
N ALA A 191 -11.13 29.15 -21.48
CA ALA A 191 -10.07 28.37 -22.12
C ALA A 191 -10.56 27.02 -22.64
N PRO A 192 -9.93 26.43 -23.65
CA PRO A 192 -10.23 25.06 -24.04
C PRO A 192 -10.07 24.08 -22.86
N LEU A 193 -11.06 23.19 -22.69
CA LEU A 193 -11.08 22.26 -21.56
C LEU A 193 -10.08 21.12 -21.78
N ASN A 194 -9.07 21.04 -20.92
CA ASN A 194 -8.09 19.96 -20.91
C ASN A 194 -8.53 18.84 -19.94
N GLN A 195 -8.75 17.63 -20.48
CA GLN A 195 -9.18 16.45 -19.73
C GLN A 195 -8.24 16.13 -18.55
N THR A 196 -6.93 16.19 -18.78
CA THR A 196 -5.93 15.83 -17.76
C THR A 196 -5.97 16.79 -16.57
N GLN A 197 -6.17 18.09 -16.81
CA GLN A 197 -6.27 19.09 -15.75
C GLN A 197 -7.54 18.91 -14.93
N VAL A 198 -8.67 18.67 -15.59
CA VAL A 198 -9.97 18.43 -14.92
C VAL A 198 -9.92 17.14 -14.11
N ASP A 199 -9.46 16.05 -14.72
CA ASP A 199 -9.33 14.75 -14.02
C ASP A 199 -8.42 14.87 -12.80
N ARG A 200 -7.28 15.58 -12.91
CA ARG A 200 -6.40 15.82 -11.76
C ARG A 200 -7.11 16.59 -10.65
N ALA A 201 -7.82 17.67 -10.97
CA ALA A 201 -8.55 18.46 -9.97
C ALA A 201 -9.63 17.64 -9.28
N LEU A 202 -10.42 16.88 -10.03
CA LEU A 202 -11.47 16.00 -9.51
C LEU A 202 -10.91 14.85 -8.66
N LEU A 203 -9.81 14.24 -9.07
CA LEU A 203 -9.16 13.17 -8.33
C LEU A 203 -8.59 13.68 -7.01
N LEU A 204 -7.90 14.83 -7.00
CA LEU A 204 -7.39 15.45 -5.78
C LEU A 204 -8.51 15.82 -4.82
N LEU A 205 -9.64 16.29 -5.33
CA LEU A 205 -10.82 16.58 -4.51
C LEU A 205 -11.46 15.30 -3.97
N SER A 206 -11.47 14.22 -4.75
CA SER A 206 -11.99 12.90 -4.33
C SER A 206 -11.09 12.21 -3.30
N ASP A 207 -9.81 12.57 -3.21
CA ASP A 207 -8.85 12.04 -2.23
C ASP A 207 -9.11 12.60 -0.82
N LEU A 208 -9.91 13.66 -0.69
CA LEU A 208 -10.25 14.26 0.59
C LEU A 208 -11.22 13.35 1.37
N ALA A 209 -10.96 13.17 2.65
CA ALA A 209 -11.88 12.42 3.51
C ALA A 209 -13.24 13.10 3.57
N GLY A 210 -14.32 12.31 3.50
CA GLY A 210 -15.69 12.84 3.46
C GLY A 210 -16.10 13.41 2.10
N ALA A 211 -15.29 13.28 1.06
CA ALA A 211 -15.67 13.61 -0.30
C ALA A 211 -16.59 12.52 -0.88
N SER A 212 -17.76 12.91 -1.33
CA SER A 212 -18.66 12.09 -2.16
C SER A 212 -19.12 12.96 -3.32
N LEU A 213 -18.45 12.81 -4.45
CA LEU A 213 -18.56 13.74 -5.57
C LEU A 213 -19.07 13.05 -6.82
N ASN A 214 -19.74 13.82 -7.67
CA ASN A 214 -19.99 13.47 -9.05
C ASN A 214 -19.72 14.70 -9.93
N ALA A 215 -19.22 14.47 -11.14
CA ALA A 215 -18.97 15.52 -12.11
C ALA A 215 -19.78 15.27 -13.37
N SER A 216 -20.30 16.32 -13.97
CA SER A 216 -20.99 16.29 -15.26
C SER A 216 -20.73 17.57 -16.04
N LEU A 217 -20.97 17.53 -17.33
CA LEU A 217 -20.86 18.68 -18.22
C LEU A 217 -22.26 19.14 -18.62
N ALA A 218 -22.52 20.43 -18.53
CA ALA A 218 -23.73 21.08 -19.00
C ALA A 218 -23.42 22.08 -20.11
N ALA A 219 -24.39 22.36 -20.96
CA ALA A 219 -24.23 23.40 -21.99
C ALA A 219 -24.04 24.77 -21.33
N GLY A 220 -23.06 25.53 -21.81
CA GLY A 220 -22.84 26.91 -21.41
C GLY A 220 -23.83 27.87 -22.10
N ALA A 221 -23.70 29.16 -21.78
CA ALA A 221 -24.59 30.20 -22.29
C ALA A 221 -24.42 30.48 -23.80
N ARG A 222 -23.27 30.16 -24.39
CA ARG A 222 -22.97 30.39 -25.81
C ARG A 222 -22.61 29.06 -26.49
N PRO A 223 -22.87 28.93 -27.81
CA PRO A 223 -22.40 27.77 -28.57
C PRO A 223 -20.90 27.56 -28.41
N GLY A 224 -20.48 26.31 -28.13
CA GLY A 224 -19.07 25.97 -27.90
C GLY A 224 -18.59 26.20 -26.47
N GLN A 225 -19.44 26.73 -25.58
CA GLN A 225 -19.17 26.82 -24.13
C GLN A 225 -19.80 25.63 -23.39
N THR A 226 -19.08 25.15 -22.38
CA THR A 226 -19.53 24.07 -21.51
C THR A 226 -19.28 24.46 -20.04
N GLU A 227 -20.22 24.20 -19.18
CA GLU A 227 -20.12 24.38 -17.73
C GLU A 227 -19.80 23.05 -17.07
N LEU A 228 -18.81 23.02 -16.17
CA LEU A 228 -18.52 21.86 -15.33
C LEU A 228 -19.42 21.91 -14.08
N VAL A 229 -20.28 20.92 -13.91
CA VAL A 229 -21.19 20.82 -12.77
C VAL A 229 -20.64 19.76 -11.80
N ILE A 230 -20.29 20.18 -10.59
CA ILE A 230 -19.81 19.32 -9.52
C ILE A 230 -20.92 19.14 -8.49
N GLY A 231 -21.44 17.92 -8.42
CA GLY A 231 -22.34 17.51 -7.34
C GLY A 231 -21.55 17.01 -6.14
N SER A 232 -21.72 17.62 -4.97
CA SER A 232 -21.19 17.12 -3.71
C SER A 232 -22.34 16.52 -2.91
N ARG A 233 -22.25 15.24 -2.54
CA ARG A 233 -23.28 14.51 -1.81
C ARG A 233 -22.93 14.38 -0.34
N ALA A 234 -23.93 14.06 0.47
CA ALA A 234 -23.73 13.63 1.85
C ALA A 234 -22.79 12.42 1.90
N ALA A 235 -21.79 12.48 2.78
CA ALA A 235 -20.88 11.38 3.08
C ALA A 235 -20.93 11.06 4.58
N PRO A 236 -20.75 9.80 4.98
CA PRO A 236 -20.79 9.44 6.39
C PRO A 236 -19.63 10.11 7.15
N LEU A 237 -19.95 10.67 8.34
CA LEU A 237 -18.93 11.22 9.24
C LEU A 237 -17.97 10.12 9.70
N THR A 238 -18.50 8.93 9.95
CA THR A 238 -17.73 7.80 10.43
C THR A 238 -17.75 6.69 9.40
N SER A 239 -16.64 6.00 9.27
CA SER A 239 -16.50 4.76 8.54
C SER A 239 -15.56 3.85 9.33
N GLY A 240 -15.67 2.55 9.15
CA GLY A 240 -14.83 1.67 9.94
C GLY A 240 -14.77 0.26 9.38
N ARG A 241 -13.94 -0.55 10.06
CA ARG A 241 -13.76 -1.95 9.74
C ARG A 241 -13.50 -2.73 11.01
N LEU A 242 -14.19 -3.86 11.18
CA LEU A 242 -13.83 -4.90 12.13
C LEU A 242 -13.15 -6.04 11.40
N GLU A 243 -12.19 -6.65 12.05
CA GLU A 243 -11.44 -7.77 11.49
C GLU A 243 -11.15 -8.83 12.56
N ALA A 244 -11.15 -10.09 12.15
CA ALA A 244 -10.71 -11.21 12.95
C ALA A 244 -9.85 -12.14 12.09
N ASP A 245 -8.72 -12.57 12.61
CA ASP A 245 -7.80 -13.46 11.90
C ASP A 245 -7.03 -14.38 12.86
N ASN A 246 -6.33 -15.36 12.30
CA ASN A 246 -5.39 -16.20 13.01
C ASN A 246 -3.93 -15.94 12.57
N TYR A 247 -3.59 -14.69 12.23
CA TYR A 247 -2.29 -14.27 11.69
C TYR A 247 -1.26 -13.96 12.77
N GLY A 248 -1.64 -14.07 14.05
CA GLY A 248 -0.74 -13.85 15.18
C GLY A 248 0.27 -14.97 15.40
N SER A 249 1.27 -14.69 16.25
CA SER A 249 2.29 -15.64 16.67
C SER A 249 1.78 -16.60 17.75
N LEU A 250 2.36 -17.81 17.84
CA LEU A 250 2.12 -18.73 18.94
C LEU A 250 2.41 -18.12 20.32
N TYR A 251 3.36 -17.18 20.37
CA TYR A 251 3.89 -16.65 21.63
C TYR A 251 3.18 -15.38 22.12
N THR A 252 2.42 -14.72 21.26
CA THR A 252 1.64 -13.52 21.58
C THR A 252 0.16 -13.65 21.24
N GLY A 253 -0.30 -14.87 20.97
CA GLY A 253 -1.68 -15.19 20.59
C GLY A 253 -1.88 -15.25 19.08
N ARG A 254 -2.43 -16.38 18.63
CA ARG A 254 -2.69 -16.63 17.20
C ARG A 254 -3.94 -15.95 16.71
N THR A 255 -5.01 -15.99 17.49
CA THR A 255 -6.28 -15.39 17.11
C THR A 255 -6.26 -13.93 17.49
N ARG A 256 -6.55 -13.08 16.51
CA ARG A 256 -6.57 -11.62 16.71
C ARG A 256 -7.93 -11.07 16.31
N VAL A 257 -8.38 -10.08 17.06
CA VAL A 257 -9.57 -9.28 16.75
C VAL A 257 -9.16 -7.83 16.76
N GLY A 258 -9.55 -7.10 15.74
CA GLY A 258 -9.21 -5.68 15.60
C GLY A 258 -10.34 -4.86 15.02
N GLY A 259 -10.21 -3.55 15.17
CA GLY A 259 -11.13 -2.60 14.61
C GLY A 259 -10.44 -1.30 14.26
N THR A 260 -10.89 -0.69 13.18
CA THR A 260 -10.50 0.65 12.76
C THR A 260 -11.74 1.51 12.66
N LEU A 261 -11.71 2.71 13.24
CA LEU A 261 -12.73 3.74 13.12
C LEU A 261 -12.10 4.98 12.51
N ASN A 262 -12.71 5.51 11.47
CA ASN A 262 -12.32 6.76 10.83
C ASN A 262 -13.39 7.80 11.07
N VAL A 263 -12.97 9.01 11.40
CA VAL A 263 -13.83 10.23 11.42
C VAL A 263 -13.41 11.10 10.24
N ASN A 264 -14.32 11.26 9.29
CA ASN A 264 -14.05 11.85 7.99
C ASN A 264 -14.49 13.32 7.96
N SER A 265 -13.57 14.22 7.72
CA SER A 265 -13.79 15.66 7.57
C SER A 265 -14.65 16.28 8.70
N PRO A 266 -14.29 16.10 9.99
CA PRO A 266 -15.07 16.65 11.09
C PRO A 266 -15.16 18.17 11.06
N THR A 267 -14.15 18.89 10.54
CA THR A 267 -14.15 20.35 10.42
C THR A 267 -14.45 20.86 9.01
N GLY A 268 -14.60 19.95 8.03
CA GLY A 268 -14.99 20.30 6.66
C GLY A 268 -13.80 20.61 5.72
N HIS A 269 -12.56 20.30 6.12
CA HIS A 269 -11.37 20.57 5.31
C HIS A 269 -10.81 19.32 4.59
N GLY A 270 -11.49 18.17 4.70
CA GLY A 270 -11.04 16.91 4.11
C GLY A 270 -10.03 16.15 4.96
N GLU A 271 -9.89 16.49 6.22
CA GLU A 271 -9.06 15.80 7.20
C GLU A 271 -9.69 14.46 7.63
N GLN A 272 -8.85 13.52 8.06
CA GLN A 272 -9.28 12.24 8.62
C GLN A 272 -8.59 11.95 9.95
N ILE A 273 -9.36 11.56 10.94
CA ILE A 273 -8.86 11.03 12.21
C ILE A 273 -9.14 9.53 12.21
N SER A 274 -8.13 8.71 12.47
CA SER A 274 -8.25 7.25 12.50
C SER A 274 -7.82 6.71 13.85
N ALA A 275 -8.64 5.85 14.44
CA ALA A 275 -8.30 5.06 15.61
C ALA A 275 -8.33 3.57 15.23
N ARG A 276 -7.26 2.83 15.51
CA ARG A 276 -7.17 1.38 15.31
C ARG A 276 -6.80 0.70 16.62
N VAL A 277 -7.49 -0.38 16.94
CA VAL A 277 -7.18 -1.27 18.06
C VAL A 277 -7.10 -2.71 17.56
N LEU A 278 -6.23 -3.52 18.20
CA LEU A 278 -6.14 -4.95 17.94
C LEU A 278 -5.73 -5.64 19.25
N ALA A 279 -6.34 -6.77 19.53
CA ALA A 279 -6.00 -7.64 20.65
C ALA A 279 -5.89 -9.09 20.18
N SER A 280 -5.05 -9.88 20.84
CA SER A 280 -4.97 -11.31 20.62
C SER A 280 -5.57 -12.10 21.78
N ASP A 281 -5.68 -13.42 21.57
CA ASP A 281 -6.09 -14.39 22.58
C ASP A 281 -5.02 -14.67 23.66
N ASP A 282 -3.81 -14.08 23.55
CA ASP A 282 -2.72 -14.27 24.53
C ASP A 282 -1.94 -12.97 24.76
N HIS A 283 -2.61 -11.99 25.41
CA HIS A 283 -2.01 -10.78 26.01
C HIS A 283 -1.23 -9.85 25.05
N LEU A 284 -1.60 -9.77 23.78
CA LEU A 284 -1.16 -8.73 22.87
C LEU A 284 -2.23 -7.66 22.76
N TYR A 285 -1.83 -6.40 22.97
CA TYR A 285 -2.67 -5.22 22.78
C TYR A 285 -1.94 -4.21 21.90
N TYR A 286 -2.64 -3.73 20.89
CA TYR A 286 -2.17 -2.71 19.97
C TYR A 286 -3.20 -1.60 19.88
N GLY A 287 -2.76 -0.36 19.96
CA GLY A 287 -3.57 0.84 19.76
C GLY A 287 -2.82 1.87 18.92
N ARG A 288 -3.53 2.48 17.96
CA ARG A 288 -3.00 3.55 17.11
C ARG A 288 -4.04 4.65 16.97
N LEU A 289 -3.61 5.89 17.14
CA LEU A 289 -4.36 7.09 16.80
C LEU A 289 -3.57 7.88 15.77
N SER A 290 -4.22 8.34 14.69
CA SER A 290 -3.56 9.14 13.66
C SER A 290 -4.50 10.20 13.09
N VAL A 291 -3.92 11.29 12.59
CA VAL A 291 -4.61 12.35 11.86
C VAL A 291 -3.90 12.55 10.52
N GLN A 292 -4.69 12.71 9.46
CA GLN A 292 -4.22 13.09 8.13
C GLN A 292 -4.94 14.38 7.74
N MET A 293 -4.19 15.38 7.28
CA MET A 293 -4.70 16.70 6.95
C MET A 293 -4.19 17.14 5.58
N PRO A 294 -5.07 17.51 4.64
CA PRO A 294 -4.67 18.14 3.39
C PRO A 294 -4.13 19.56 3.64
N LEU A 295 -3.10 19.95 2.88
CA LEU A 295 -2.45 21.26 2.94
C LEU A 295 -2.63 21.99 1.60
N GLY A 296 -3.63 22.85 1.52
CA GLY A 296 -4.00 23.55 0.28
C GLY A 296 -4.70 22.64 -0.73
N SER A 297 -4.72 23.05 -1.99
CA SER A 297 -5.53 22.41 -3.05
C SER A 297 -4.72 21.61 -4.09
N ARG A 298 -3.40 21.56 -3.96
CA ARG A 298 -2.53 20.87 -4.92
C ARG A 298 -2.22 19.42 -4.56
N GLY A 299 -2.90 18.87 -3.52
CA GLY A 299 -2.77 17.49 -3.07
C GLY A 299 -1.66 17.24 -2.07
N LEU A 300 -0.94 18.29 -1.59
CA LEU A 300 -0.03 18.13 -0.46
C LEU A 300 -0.83 17.75 0.78
N SER A 301 -0.38 16.77 1.54
CA SER A 301 -0.99 16.38 2.82
C SER A 301 0.06 16.05 3.85
N THR A 302 -0.28 16.26 5.13
CA THR A 302 0.56 15.89 6.27
C THR A 302 -0.22 15.00 7.22
N GLY A 303 0.49 14.11 7.89
CA GLY A 303 -0.10 13.25 8.90
C GLY A 303 0.78 13.10 10.12
N ALA A 304 0.14 12.83 11.25
CA ALA A 304 0.81 12.46 12.49
C ALA A 304 0.09 11.27 13.12
N GLY A 305 0.84 10.42 13.83
CA GLY A 305 0.27 9.26 14.49
C GLY A 305 1.06 8.85 15.71
N PHE A 306 0.38 8.19 16.62
CA PHE A 306 0.97 7.55 17.78
C PHE A 306 0.47 6.11 17.87
N THR A 307 1.40 5.19 18.08
CA THR A 307 1.13 3.75 18.23
C THR A 307 1.68 3.27 19.56
N HIS A 308 0.87 2.52 20.29
CA HIS A 308 1.27 1.79 21.49
C HIS A 308 1.02 0.29 21.28
N THR A 309 2.03 -0.53 21.58
CA THR A 309 1.94 -1.99 21.53
C THR A 309 2.45 -2.54 22.84
N GLN A 310 1.71 -3.48 23.44
CA GLN A 310 2.09 -4.17 24.67
C GLN A 310 1.84 -5.66 24.50
N TYR A 311 2.74 -6.50 25.03
CA TYR A 311 2.58 -7.95 25.00
C TYR A 311 3.19 -8.63 26.22
N VAL A 312 2.74 -9.86 26.46
CA VAL A 312 3.38 -10.84 27.35
C VAL A 312 3.60 -12.11 26.54
N LEU A 313 4.78 -12.73 26.66
CA LEU A 313 5.07 -13.97 25.95
C LEU A 313 4.47 -15.18 26.70
N GLY A 314 3.67 -15.93 25.98
CA GLY A 314 3.07 -17.19 26.42
C GLY A 314 3.82 -18.43 25.95
N SER A 315 3.14 -19.58 26.02
CA SER A 315 3.63 -20.86 25.52
C SER A 315 4.99 -21.27 26.15
N ALA A 316 6.00 -21.54 25.33
CA ALA A 316 7.33 -21.97 25.80
C ALA A 316 8.07 -20.90 26.63
N PHE A 317 7.67 -19.63 26.55
CA PHE A 317 8.31 -18.53 27.27
C PHE A 317 7.59 -18.07 28.53
N THR A 318 6.49 -18.70 28.92
CA THR A 318 5.70 -18.35 30.12
C THR A 318 6.54 -18.29 31.40
N GLN A 319 7.49 -19.22 31.57
CA GLN A 319 8.36 -19.25 32.74
C GLN A 319 9.38 -18.11 32.81
N LEU A 320 9.62 -17.43 31.70
CA LEU A 320 10.53 -16.27 31.64
C LEU A 320 9.87 -15.00 32.15
N ASP A 321 8.54 -14.96 32.28
CA ASP A 321 7.77 -13.73 32.54
C ASP A 321 8.25 -12.59 31.63
N ALA A 322 8.37 -12.91 30.33
CA ALA A 322 8.88 -11.97 29.35
C ALA A 322 7.75 -11.13 28.79
N ARG A 323 7.91 -9.81 28.87
CA ARG A 323 6.94 -8.81 28.41
C ARG A 323 7.65 -7.64 27.76
N GLY A 324 6.95 -6.93 26.90
CA GLY A 324 7.51 -5.74 26.29
C GLY A 324 6.45 -4.76 25.84
N GLN A 325 6.94 -3.57 25.53
CA GLN A 325 6.13 -2.48 24.97
C GLN A 325 6.91 -1.70 23.94
N ALA A 326 6.17 -1.15 22.97
CA ALA A 326 6.72 -0.26 21.96
C ALA A 326 5.81 0.95 21.78
N ASP A 327 6.37 2.13 21.89
CA ASP A 327 5.74 3.42 21.61
C ASP A 327 6.36 4.04 20.38
N ILE A 328 5.54 4.38 19.39
CA ILE A 328 5.99 4.94 18.12
C ILE A 328 5.22 6.22 17.83
N ALA A 329 5.92 7.34 17.77
CA ALA A 329 5.41 8.60 17.25
C ALA A 329 5.89 8.76 15.81
N GLU A 330 4.98 9.08 14.90
CA GLU A 330 5.28 9.26 13.48
C GLU A 330 4.73 10.57 12.94
N TRP A 331 5.41 11.09 11.93
CA TRP A 331 4.96 12.21 11.12
C TRP A 331 5.26 11.91 9.66
N ASN A 332 4.39 12.35 8.75
CA ASN A 332 4.60 12.20 7.32
C ASN A 332 4.15 13.43 6.54
N LEU A 333 4.73 13.59 5.35
CA LEU A 333 4.38 14.57 4.35
C LEU A 333 4.25 13.84 3.01
N THR A 334 3.11 13.98 2.32
CA THR A 334 2.84 13.26 1.07
C THR A 334 2.43 14.24 -0.02
N TYR A 335 3.00 14.09 -1.23
CA TYR A 335 2.69 14.89 -2.39
C TYR A 335 2.48 14.04 -3.65
N PRO A 336 1.37 14.24 -4.41
CA PRO A 336 1.10 13.57 -5.67
C PRO A 336 1.83 14.26 -6.83
N PHE A 337 2.98 13.71 -7.26
CA PHE A 337 3.67 14.20 -8.46
C PHE A 337 2.85 13.98 -9.73
N VAL A 338 2.27 12.80 -9.85
CA VAL A 338 1.32 12.44 -10.90
C VAL A 338 0.03 11.95 -10.25
N ARG A 339 -1.09 12.51 -10.63
CA ARG A 339 -2.42 12.07 -10.22
C ARG A 339 -3.32 12.05 -11.44
N SER A 340 -3.59 10.87 -11.98
CA SER A 340 -4.43 10.64 -13.16
C SER A 340 -5.26 9.37 -13.00
N VAL A 341 -6.15 9.13 -13.93
CA VAL A 341 -7.02 7.93 -13.93
C VAL A 341 -6.20 6.65 -14.08
N ALA A 342 -5.16 6.68 -14.92
CA ALA A 342 -4.39 5.50 -15.27
C ALA A 342 -3.12 5.33 -14.44
N HIS A 343 -2.45 6.42 -14.06
CA HIS A 343 -1.15 6.39 -13.40
C HIS A 343 -1.06 7.40 -12.28
N ASN A 344 -0.53 6.98 -11.14
CA ASN A 344 -0.35 7.84 -9.98
C ASN A 344 1.05 7.64 -9.42
N VAL A 345 1.72 8.74 -9.09
CA VAL A 345 3.04 8.75 -8.45
C VAL A 345 3.00 9.70 -7.27
N PHE A 346 3.28 9.18 -6.08
CA PHE A 346 3.36 9.96 -4.85
C PHE A 346 4.77 9.92 -4.28
N GLY A 347 5.25 11.05 -3.81
CA GLY A 347 6.39 11.13 -2.93
C GLY A 347 5.92 11.27 -1.49
N GLN A 348 6.52 10.52 -0.58
CA GLN A 348 6.24 10.64 0.83
C GLN A 348 7.56 10.71 1.61
N PHE A 349 7.65 11.67 2.50
CA PHE A 349 8.68 11.72 3.54
C PHE A 349 8.05 11.33 4.88
N SER A 350 8.75 10.51 5.68
CA SER A 350 8.29 10.11 7.01
C SER A 350 9.41 10.25 8.03
N ALA A 351 9.05 10.64 9.25
CA ALA A 351 9.92 10.66 10.42
C ALA A 351 9.24 9.88 11.56
N GLU A 352 9.97 9.00 12.21
CA GLU A 352 9.48 8.18 13.31
C GLU A 352 10.45 8.24 14.49
N HIS A 353 9.88 8.38 15.68
CA HIS A 353 10.58 8.19 16.96
C HIS A 353 10.01 6.99 17.67
N ARG A 354 10.87 6.03 18.03
CA ARG A 354 10.49 4.76 18.65
C ARG A 354 11.14 4.61 20.00
N ARG A 355 10.35 4.15 20.98
CA ARG A 355 10.81 3.70 22.29
C ARG A 355 10.34 2.27 22.48
N ILE A 356 11.27 1.38 22.72
CA ILE A 356 11.03 -0.05 22.85
C ILE A 356 11.61 -0.51 24.18
N SER A 357 10.85 -1.22 24.99
CA SER A 357 11.29 -1.80 26.25
C SER A 357 10.91 -3.28 26.32
N ASP A 358 11.87 -4.09 26.68
CA ASP A 358 11.74 -5.53 26.93
C ASP A 358 12.15 -5.85 28.35
N GLN A 359 11.33 -6.61 29.08
CA GLN A 359 11.56 -7.08 30.43
C GLN A 359 11.55 -8.59 30.47
N VAL A 360 12.46 -9.20 31.22
CA VAL A 360 12.46 -10.63 31.53
C VAL A 360 12.40 -10.76 33.05
N GLY A 361 11.18 -11.01 33.58
CA GLY A 361 10.92 -11.05 35.03
C GLY A 361 11.74 -12.10 35.74
N ALA A 362 11.87 -13.30 35.16
CA ALA A 362 12.67 -14.40 35.76
C ALA A 362 14.17 -14.05 35.91
N ALA A 363 14.69 -13.16 35.05
CA ALA A 363 16.09 -12.72 35.12
C ALA A 363 16.25 -11.33 35.77
N GLY A 364 15.17 -10.62 36.08
CA GLY A 364 15.19 -9.25 36.60
C GLY A 364 15.88 -8.26 35.65
N THR A 365 15.83 -8.51 34.33
CA THR A 365 16.49 -7.69 33.33
C THR A 365 15.50 -6.83 32.56
N GLU A 366 15.90 -5.59 32.27
CA GLU A 366 15.17 -4.67 31.41
C GLU A 366 16.11 -4.11 30.36
N THR A 367 15.63 -4.05 29.11
CA THR A 367 16.36 -3.50 27.96
C THR A 367 15.52 -2.45 27.29
N GLY A 368 15.94 -1.18 27.39
CA GLY A 368 15.37 -0.06 26.67
C GLY A 368 16.14 0.22 25.40
N LYS A 369 15.41 0.51 24.32
CA LYS A 369 15.96 0.96 23.03
C LYS A 369 15.23 2.21 22.57
N ARG A 370 15.95 3.11 21.91
CA ARG A 370 15.39 4.30 21.24
C ARG A 370 15.88 4.35 19.80
N ALA A 371 14.99 4.65 18.87
CA ALA A 371 15.38 4.81 17.48
C ALA A 371 14.68 6.01 16.84
N ASP A 372 15.47 6.82 16.13
CA ASP A 372 14.97 7.82 15.21
C ASP A 372 15.14 7.29 13.79
N HIS A 373 14.08 7.33 12.99
CA HIS A 373 14.07 6.81 11.62
C HIS A 373 13.43 7.81 10.67
N TYR A 374 14.09 8.06 9.55
CA TYR A 374 13.63 8.94 8.48
C TYR A 374 13.58 8.14 7.19
N SER A 375 12.51 8.29 6.40
CA SER A 375 12.41 7.63 5.11
C SER A 375 11.84 8.53 4.03
N ALA A 376 12.35 8.34 2.80
CA ALA A 376 11.79 8.89 1.58
C ALA A 376 11.21 7.72 0.76
N ASN A 377 9.93 7.85 0.37
CA ASN A 377 9.19 6.82 -0.31
C ASN A 377 8.71 7.35 -1.66
N LEU A 378 8.91 6.57 -2.72
CA LEU A 378 8.28 6.78 -4.02
C LEU A 378 7.24 5.68 -4.21
N LEU A 379 5.98 6.09 -4.36
CA LEU A 379 4.83 5.20 -4.45
C LEU A 379 4.22 5.32 -5.85
N TYR A 380 3.98 4.20 -6.50
CA TYR A 380 3.35 4.12 -7.80
C TYR A 380 2.09 3.25 -7.75
N SER A 381 1.01 3.70 -8.38
CA SER A 381 -0.09 2.83 -8.77
C SER A 381 -0.51 3.13 -10.20
N GLY A 382 -0.72 2.08 -10.97
CA GLY A 382 -1.09 2.26 -12.36
C GLY A 382 -1.91 1.09 -12.90
N ARG A 383 -2.66 1.42 -13.94
CA ARG A 383 -3.43 0.48 -14.74
C ARG A 383 -2.90 0.51 -16.16
N ASP A 384 -2.62 -0.67 -16.72
CA ASP A 384 -2.15 -0.80 -18.10
C ASP A 384 -2.99 -1.80 -18.90
N GLY A 385 -2.82 -1.76 -20.24
CA GLY A 385 -3.52 -2.64 -21.18
C GLY A 385 -2.73 -3.88 -21.61
N VAL A 386 -1.63 -4.22 -20.92
CA VAL A 386 -0.82 -5.39 -21.29
C VAL A 386 -1.64 -6.67 -21.10
N GLY A 387 -1.75 -7.49 -22.15
CA GLY A 387 -2.65 -8.65 -22.20
C GLY A 387 -4.12 -8.23 -22.09
N ALA A 388 -4.84 -8.79 -21.13
CA ALA A 388 -6.21 -8.37 -20.80
C ALA A 388 -6.27 -7.20 -19.79
N GLY A 389 -5.13 -6.55 -19.53
CA GLY A 389 -4.96 -5.45 -18.59
C GLY A 389 -4.46 -5.86 -17.23
N ALA A 390 -3.82 -4.94 -16.53
CA ALA A 390 -3.32 -5.16 -15.19
C ALA A 390 -3.43 -3.92 -14.31
N ASP A 391 -3.48 -4.17 -12.99
CA ASP A 391 -3.32 -3.16 -11.96
C ASP A 391 -1.97 -3.43 -11.25
N THR A 392 -1.10 -2.42 -11.24
CA THR A 392 0.26 -2.52 -10.65
C THR A 392 0.41 -1.51 -9.52
N GLN A 393 0.97 -1.93 -8.40
CA GLN A 393 1.38 -1.08 -7.30
C GLN A 393 2.86 -1.34 -7.00
N ALA A 394 3.62 -0.27 -6.77
CA ALA A 394 5.02 -0.38 -6.41
C ALA A 394 5.39 0.68 -5.36
N ALA A 395 6.32 0.34 -4.49
CA ALA A 395 6.94 1.27 -3.55
C ALA A 395 8.45 1.05 -3.52
N LEU A 396 9.18 2.14 -3.59
CA LEU A 396 10.61 2.18 -3.31
C LEU A 396 10.81 3.08 -2.09
N ARG A 397 11.42 2.53 -1.04
CA ARG A 397 11.70 3.25 0.20
C ARG A 397 13.18 3.26 0.51
N ILE A 398 13.72 4.44 0.72
CA ILE A 398 15.08 4.64 1.24
C ILE A 398 14.93 5.17 2.67
N GLY A 399 15.50 4.46 3.63
CA GLY A 399 15.43 4.79 5.05
C GLY A 399 16.81 4.98 5.65
N THR A 400 16.91 5.85 6.64
CA THR A 400 18.08 6.00 7.51
C THR A 400 17.62 6.27 8.93
N GLY A 401 18.37 5.77 9.90
CA GLY A 401 18.04 5.97 11.30
C GLY A 401 19.24 5.79 12.22
N THR A 402 18.99 6.02 13.50
CA THR A 402 19.97 5.78 14.56
C THR A 402 19.30 5.03 15.69
N LEU A 403 19.91 3.91 16.10
CA LEU A 403 19.49 3.11 17.25
C LEU A 403 20.38 3.38 18.45
N GLY A 404 19.79 3.72 19.59
CA GLY A 404 20.41 3.76 20.90
C GLY A 404 19.90 2.65 21.80
N ILE A 405 20.76 2.07 22.63
CA ILE A 405 20.43 1.06 23.64
C ILE A 405 20.70 1.71 25.01
N ASP A 406 19.64 1.81 25.84
CA ASP A 406 19.69 2.58 27.08
C ASP A 406 20.40 1.82 28.23
N SER A 407 20.28 0.48 28.26
CA SER A 407 20.96 -0.34 29.26
C SER A 407 22.44 -0.51 28.95
N PRO A 408 23.37 -0.11 29.83
CA PRO A 408 24.81 -0.28 29.61
C PRO A 408 25.23 -1.74 29.40
N THR A 409 24.54 -2.66 30.07
CA THR A 409 24.80 -4.11 29.93
C THR A 409 24.35 -4.61 28.55
N ALA A 410 23.13 -4.25 28.11
CA ALA A 410 22.63 -4.61 26.80
C ALA A 410 23.47 -3.95 25.67
N ALA A 411 23.87 -2.69 25.81
CA ALA A 411 24.75 -2.01 24.86
C ALA A 411 26.13 -2.68 24.74
N ARG A 412 26.68 -3.20 25.84
CA ARG A 412 27.93 -3.97 25.82
C ARG A 412 27.77 -5.32 25.11
N ILE A 413 26.65 -6.01 25.37
CA ILE A 413 26.32 -7.29 24.68
C ILE A 413 26.18 -7.05 23.18
N ASP A 414 25.45 -6.01 22.80
CA ASP A 414 25.28 -5.63 21.38
C ASP A 414 26.63 -5.31 20.73
N ALA A 415 27.50 -4.53 21.40
CA ALA A 415 28.80 -4.15 20.88
C ALA A 415 29.75 -5.33 20.68
N LEU A 416 29.63 -6.38 21.47
CA LEU A 416 30.41 -7.63 21.35
C LEU A 416 29.77 -8.65 20.39
N GLY A 417 28.51 -8.44 20.01
CA GLY A 417 27.72 -9.35 19.17
C GLY A 417 27.19 -8.70 17.90
N ALA A 418 25.90 -8.46 17.87
CA ALA A 418 25.17 -8.02 16.66
C ALA A 418 25.55 -6.61 16.17
N GLN A 419 26.03 -5.73 17.05
CA GLN A 419 26.44 -4.36 16.72
C GLN A 419 25.34 -3.54 16.01
N THR A 420 24.12 -3.67 16.49
CA THR A 420 22.95 -3.00 15.91
C THR A 420 22.87 -1.52 16.25
N ALA A 421 23.43 -1.12 17.42
CA ALA A 421 23.45 0.25 17.86
C ALA A 421 24.21 1.18 16.91
N GLY A 422 23.69 2.41 16.72
CA GLY A 422 24.27 3.44 15.84
C GLY A 422 23.46 3.67 14.58
N ARG A 423 24.08 4.35 13.59
CA ARG A 423 23.41 4.75 12.35
C ARG A 423 23.28 3.55 11.40
N TYR A 424 22.11 3.39 10.81
CA TYR A 424 21.81 2.39 9.77
C TYR A 424 21.08 3.03 8.60
N SER A 425 21.09 2.32 7.45
CA SER A 425 20.29 2.67 6.29
C SER A 425 19.67 1.41 5.69
N THR A 426 18.49 1.56 5.11
CA THR A 426 17.73 0.48 4.45
C THR A 426 17.22 0.91 3.09
N LEU A 427 17.14 -0.03 2.18
CA LEU A 427 16.46 0.08 0.89
C LEU A 427 15.40 -1.02 0.82
N ASN A 428 14.13 -0.63 0.63
CA ASN A 428 13.03 -1.56 0.50
C ASN A 428 12.33 -1.38 -0.84
N LEU A 429 11.96 -2.49 -1.45
CA LEU A 429 11.15 -2.57 -2.66
C LEU A 429 9.94 -3.44 -2.38
N ASP A 430 8.75 -2.93 -2.71
CA ASP A 430 7.49 -3.66 -2.76
C ASP A 430 6.89 -3.52 -4.14
N LEU A 431 6.50 -4.62 -4.77
CA LEU A 431 5.83 -4.67 -6.06
C LEU A 431 4.67 -5.66 -5.99
N GLN A 432 3.50 -5.21 -6.39
CA GLN A 432 2.33 -6.06 -6.56
C GLN A 432 1.72 -5.81 -7.94
N ARG A 433 1.49 -6.88 -8.70
CA ARG A 433 0.82 -6.82 -9.99
C ARG A 433 -0.34 -7.81 -10.03
N ASN A 434 -1.51 -7.30 -10.33
CA ASN A 434 -2.71 -8.09 -10.57
C ASN A 434 -3.01 -8.12 -12.07
N GLN A 435 -2.56 -9.17 -12.74
CA GLN A 435 -2.67 -9.36 -14.19
C GLN A 435 -3.96 -10.11 -14.54
N ARG A 436 -4.80 -9.51 -15.34
CA ARG A 436 -5.93 -10.22 -15.97
C ARG A 436 -5.42 -11.11 -17.11
N LEU A 437 -5.85 -12.37 -17.13
CA LEU A 437 -5.43 -13.35 -18.14
C LEU A 437 -6.52 -13.61 -19.19
N GLY A 438 -7.68 -12.94 -19.06
CA GLY A 438 -8.86 -13.13 -19.91
C GLY A 438 -9.93 -13.97 -19.20
N GLY A 439 -11.21 -13.62 -19.48
CA GLY A 439 -12.35 -14.21 -18.77
C GLY A 439 -12.22 -14.00 -17.26
N PRO A 440 -12.54 -15.01 -16.43
CA PRO A 440 -12.48 -14.92 -14.98
C PRO A 440 -11.08 -15.18 -14.38
N TRP A 441 -10.06 -15.48 -15.20
CA TRP A 441 -8.73 -15.82 -14.73
C TRP A 441 -7.86 -14.59 -14.45
N GLY A 442 -7.15 -14.63 -13.35
CA GLY A 442 -6.16 -13.62 -13.01
C GLY A 442 -4.96 -14.22 -12.29
N LEU A 443 -3.84 -13.49 -12.36
CA LEU A 443 -2.57 -13.84 -11.73
C LEU A 443 -2.12 -12.66 -10.85
N LEU A 444 -2.03 -12.91 -9.54
CA LEU A 444 -1.45 -11.98 -8.59
C LEU A 444 0.02 -12.31 -8.39
N LEU A 445 0.89 -11.36 -8.66
CA LEU A 445 2.33 -11.43 -8.43
C LEU A 445 2.71 -10.44 -7.33
N VAL A 446 3.48 -10.88 -6.35
CA VAL A 446 4.05 -10.06 -5.29
C VAL A 446 5.55 -10.28 -5.24
N LEU A 447 6.31 -9.19 -5.22
CA LEU A 447 7.75 -9.19 -5.02
C LEU A 447 8.10 -8.17 -3.94
N ARG A 448 8.87 -8.57 -2.94
CA ARG A 448 9.38 -7.70 -1.89
C ARG A 448 10.86 -7.92 -1.72
N GLY A 449 11.58 -6.87 -1.32
CA GLY A 449 13.00 -6.95 -1.06
C GLY A 449 13.48 -5.93 -0.07
N GLN A 450 14.51 -6.26 0.68
CA GLN A 450 15.21 -5.36 1.59
C GLN A 450 16.72 -5.56 1.49
N ALA A 451 17.44 -4.44 1.49
CA ALA A 451 18.88 -4.39 1.72
C ALA A 451 19.18 -3.44 2.89
N ALA A 452 20.23 -3.75 3.65
CA ALA A 452 20.65 -2.97 4.80
C ALA A 452 22.14 -2.66 4.76
N SER A 453 22.53 -1.53 5.39
CA SER A 453 23.94 -1.11 5.46
C SER A 453 24.71 -1.83 6.58
N ARG A 454 24.01 -2.38 7.59
CA ARG A 454 24.56 -3.06 8.77
C ARG A 454 23.52 -3.99 9.39
N ASN A 455 23.89 -4.66 10.48
CA ASN A 455 22.93 -5.43 11.27
C ASN A 455 21.86 -4.51 11.86
N LEU A 456 20.61 -4.95 11.77
CA LEU A 456 19.43 -4.19 12.15
C LEU A 456 18.83 -4.69 13.47
N ASP A 457 18.17 -3.80 14.19
CA ASP A 457 17.28 -4.18 15.28
C ASP A 457 16.05 -4.94 14.75
N SER A 458 15.44 -5.77 15.59
CA SER A 458 14.31 -6.63 15.27
C SER A 458 13.17 -5.91 14.55
N TYR A 459 12.83 -4.68 14.95
CA TYR A 459 11.79 -3.88 14.32
C TYR A 459 12.06 -3.59 12.82
N GLN A 460 13.33 -3.52 12.41
CA GLN A 460 13.73 -3.19 11.03
C GLN A 460 13.99 -4.42 10.16
N LYS A 461 14.00 -5.63 10.73
CA LYS A 461 14.31 -6.83 9.96
C LYS A 461 13.22 -7.19 8.97
N PHE A 462 13.64 -7.73 7.83
CA PHE A 462 12.78 -8.33 6.83
C PHE A 462 12.35 -9.72 7.30
N VAL A 463 11.05 -10.05 7.19
CA VAL A 463 10.49 -11.34 7.66
C VAL A 463 9.88 -12.09 6.49
N LEU A 464 10.16 -13.39 6.42
CA LEU A 464 9.65 -14.26 5.35
C LEU A 464 8.34 -14.94 5.70
N GLY A 465 8.17 -15.46 6.93
CA GLY A 465 7.02 -16.27 7.31
C GLY A 465 5.76 -15.46 7.56
N GLY A 466 4.65 -16.17 7.71
CA GLY A 466 3.34 -15.59 8.03
C GLY A 466 2.37 -15.54 6.86
N ALA A 467 1.14 -15.14 7.15
CA ALA A 467 0.03 -15.08 6.19
C ALA A 467 0.29 -14.16 4.98
N ASN A 468 1.13 -13.12 5.18
CA ASN A 468 1.51 -12.16 4.14
C ASN A 468 2.91 -12.41 3.56
N GLY A 469 3.55 -13.52 3.94
CA GLY A 469 4.86 -13.94 3.51
C GLY A 469 4.84 -15.30 2.80
N VAL A 470 5.79 -16.17 3.12
CA VAL A 470 5.74 -17.59 2.74
C VAL A 470 4.72 -18.28 3.65
N ARG A 471 3.48 -18.42 3.17
CA ARG A 471 2.29 -18.82 3.94
C ARG A 471 2.41 -20.20 4.60
N ALA A 472 3.35 -21.01 4.16
CA ALA A 472 3.61 -22.32 4.74
C ALA A 472 4.34 -22.29 6.10
N TYR A 473 4.81 -21.12 6.53
CA TYR A 473 5.58 -20.90 7.75
C TYR A 473 4.86 -19.97 8.72
N PRO A 474 5.16 -20.04 10.04
CA PRO A 474 4.53 -19.20 11.04
C PRO A 474 4.86 -17.72 10.90
N ALA A 475 4.11 -16.87 11.57
CA ALA A 475 4.48 -15.47 11.76
C ALA A 475 5.82 -15.37 12.49
N GLY A 476 6.68 -14.40 12.10
CA GLY A 476 8.01 -14.21 12.66
C GLY A 476 9.08 -15.20 12.17
N GLU A 477 8.74 -16.18 11.31
CA GLU A 477 9.73 -17.12 10.76
C GLU A 477 10.71 -16.42 9.85
N ALA A 478 12.01 -16.69 10.07
CA ALA A 478 13.10 -16.22 9.23
C ALA A 478 13.14 -14.69 9.08
N ALA A 479 13.52 -14.00 10.16
CA ALA A 479 13.83 -12.57 10.16
C ALA A 479 15.30 -12.33 9.78
N GLY A 480 15.57 -11.33 8.94
CA GLY A 480 16.93 -10.99 8.49
C GLY A 480 17.10 -9.53 8.12
N ASP A 481 18.34 -9.09 8.07
CA ASP A 481 18.68 -7.71 7.69
C ASP A 481 18.46 -7.45 6.21
N GLU A 482 18.65 -8.49 5.40
CA GLU A 482 18.47 -8.48 3.95
C GLU A 482 17.57 -9.64 3.54
N GLY A 483 16.79 -9.46 2.49
CA GLY A 483 15.97 -10.55 2.00
C GLY A 483 15.15 -10.21 0.77
N TRP A 484 14.51 -11.23 0.24
CA TRP A 484 13.54 -11.14 -0.85
C TRP A 484 12.40 -12.14 -0.62
N LEU A 485 11.23 -11.80 -1.10
CA LEU A 485 10.02 -12.61 -1.13
C LEU A 485 9.40 -12.50 -2.52
N ALA A 486 9.04 -13.62 -3.11
CA ALA A 486 8.25 -13.71 -4.34
C ALA A 486 7.04 -14.62 -4.10
N SER A 487 5.87 -14.17 -4.54
CA SER A 487 4.63 -14.94 -4.48
C SER A 487 3.89 -14.84 -5.81
N GLY A 488 3.38 -15.97 -6.31
CA GLY A 488 2.52 -16.06 -7.48
C GLY A 488 1.24 -16.79 -7.12
N GLU A 489 0.08 -16.17 -7.40
CA GLU A 489 -1.24 -16.75 -7.12
C GLU A 489 -2.13 -16.66 -8.36
N LEU A 490 -2.43 -17.83 -8.95
CA LEU A 490 -3.42 -17.97 -10.02
C LEU A 490 -4.80 -18.14 -9.39
N TYR A 491 -5.75 -17.31 -9.77
CA TYR A 491 -7.10 -17.32 -9.23
C TYR A 491 -8.18 -17.32 -10.32
N TYR A 492 -9.38 -17.78 -9.94
CA TYR A 492 -10.54 -17.83 -10.80
C TYR A 492 -11.69 -17.01 -10.20
N ALA A 493 -12.01 -15.86 -10.78
CA ALA A 493 -12.94 -14.86 -10.25
C ALA A 493 -14.28 -14.83 -11.01
N ALA A 494 -14.91 -15.99 -11.21
CA ALA A 494 -16.23 -16.05 -11.84
C ALA A 494 -17.37 -15.59 -10.91
N ASN A 495 -17.17 -15.70 -9.60
CA ASN A 495 -18.15 -15.30 -8.59
C ASN A 495 -17.43 -14.55 -7.46
N PRO A 496 -17.85 -13.32 -7.11
CA PRO A 496 -17.23 -12.55 -6.03
C PRO A 496 -17.38 -13.18 -4.65
N LEU A 497 -18.37 -14.06 -4.45
CA LEU A 497 -18.55 -14.81 -3.20
C LEU A 497 -17.53 -15.93 -3.03
N CYS A 498 -16.93 -16.43 -4.13
CA CYS A 498 -16.07 -17.60 -4.08
C CYS A 498 -15.03 -17.53 -5.20
N ILE A 499 -13.82 -17.10 -4.83
CA ILE A 499 -12.67 -16.96 -5.73
C ILE A 499 -11.60 -17.95 -5.28
N PRO A 500 -11.58 -19.18 -5.85
CA PRO A 500 -10.53 -20.15 -5.57
C PRO A 500 -9.20 -19.71 -6.19
N SER A 501 -8.11 -20.14 -5.58
CA SER A 501 -6.75 -19.90 -6.07
C SER A 501 -5.79 -21.03 -5.74
N VAL A 502 -4.70 -21.09 -6.49
CA VAL A 502 -3.51 -21.87 -6.18
C VAL A 502 -2.32 -20.91 -6.12
N PHE A 503 -1.40 -21.17 -5.23
CA PHE A 503 -0.26 -20.27 -5.05
C PHE A 503 1.06 -20.99 -4.79
N TYR A 504 2.15 -20.28 -5.08
CA TYR A 504 3.51 -20.65 -4.72
C TYR A 504 4.21 -19.42 -4.15
N ASP A 505 4.81 -19.60 -2.96
CA ASP A 505 5.57 -18.60 -2.24
C ASP A 505 7.01 -19.05 -2.08
N ALA A 506 7.97 -18.16 -2.29
CA ALA A 506 9.39 -18.42 -2.05
C ALA A 506 10.08 -17.15 -1.54
N GLY A 507 11.11 -17.33 -0.71
CA GLY A 507 11.89 -16.20 -0.23
C GLY A 507 13.19 -16.64 0.41
N GLY A 508 14.12 -15.71 0.51
CA GLY A 508 15.42 -15.91 1.13
C GLY A 508 15.85 -14.72 1.96
N ILE A 509 16.55 -14.97 3.06
CA ILE A 509 17.13 -13.94 3.91
C ILE A 509 18.62 -14.16 4.15
N GLY A 510 19.34 -13.03 4.36
CA GLY A 510 20.57 -12.94 5.13
C GLY A 510 20.24 -12.51 6.54
N ILE A 511 20.47 -13.38 7.53
CA ILE A 511 20.06 -13.16 8.94
C ILE A 511 20.75 -11.90 9.48
N ASN A 512 22.05 -11.80 9.28
CA ASN A 512 22.86 -10.66 9.67
C ASN A 512 23.65 -10.15 8.45
N ARG A 513 23.64 -8.85 8.21
CA ARG A 513 24.46 -8.22 7.17
C ARG A 513 25.95 -8.45 7.40
N HIS A 514 26.36 -8.35 8.66
CA HIS A 514 27.69 -8.67 9.14
C HIS A 514 27.57 -9.84 10.12
N PRO A 515 27.82 -11.09 9.65
CA PRO A 515 27.73 -12.26 10.51
C PRO A 515 28.70 -12.20 11.68
N TYR A 516 28.22 -12.46 12.88
CA TYR A 516 29.03 -12.50 14.11
C TYR A 516 28.94 -13.86 14.83
N LEU A 517 28.06 -14.75 14.33
CA LEU A 517 27.92 -16.12 14.79
C LEU A 517 28.49 -17.08 13.73
N THR A 518 28.90 -18.27 14.18
CA THR A 518 29.40 -19.35 13.30
C THR A 518 28.27 -20.19 12.68
N THR A 519 26.99 -19.89 13.02
CA THR A 519 25.81 -20.54 12.46
C THR A 519 25.54 -20.09 11.02
N ALA A 520 24.70 -20.85 10.30
CA ALA A 520 24.30 -20.50 8.95
C ALA A 520 23.62 -19.11 8.91
N ASN A 521 24.14 -18.19 8.12
CA ASN A 521 23.65 -16.81 7.99
C ASN A 521 22.59 -16.64 6.88
N ARG A 522 22.15 -17.73 6.24
CA ARG A 522 21.15 -17.68 5.17
C ARG A 522 20.07 -18.72 5.40
N ARG A 523 18.84 -18.33 5.10
CA ARG A 523 17.70 -19.26 5.04
C ARG A 523 16.90 -18.99 3.77
N VAL A 524 16.41 -20.06 3.15
CA VAL A 524 15.52 -20.01 1.99
C VAL A 524 14.28 -20.82 2.32
N LEU A 525 13.13 -20.18 2.24
CA LEU A 525 11.84 -20.81 2.51
C LEU A 525 11.01 -20.86 1.24
N HIS A 526 10.24 -21.94 1.05
CA HIS A 526 9.25 -22.02 -0.01
C HIS A 526 8.06 -22.85 0.42
N GLY A 527 6.93 -22.57 -0.18
CA GLY A 527 5.70 -23.30 0.07
C GLY A 527 4.70 -23.11 -1.06
N TYR A 528 3.70 -23.96 -1.08
CA TYR A 528 2.61 -23.90 -2.05
C TYR A 528 1.28 -24.17 -1.35
N GLY A 529 0.17 -23.86 -2.00
CA GLY A 529 -1.10 -24.10 -1.38
C GLY A 529 -2.28 -23.73 -2.25
N ILE A 530 -3.43 -23.82 -1.60
CA ILE A 530 -4.73 -23.45 -2.16
C ILE A 530 -5.32 -22.31 -1.34
N GLY A 531 -6.00 -21.40 -1.99
CA GLY A 531 -6.68 -20.28 -1.38
C GLY A 531 -8.14 -20.22 -1.79
N LEU A 532 -8.92 -19.60 -0.95
CA LEU A 532 -10.31 -19.28 -1.21
C LEU A 532 -10.60 -17.91 -0.60
N ARG A 533 -11.13 -16.97 -1.38
CA ARG A 533 -11.54 -15.67 -0.88
C ARG A 533 -12.88 -15.26 -1.45
N GLY A 534 -13.57 -14.40 -0.76
CA GLY A 534 -14.85 -13.90 -1.21
C GLY A 534 -15.25 -12.61 -0.52
N SER A 535 -16.26 -11.95 -1.09
CA SER A 535 -16.88 -10.78 -0.49
C SER A 535 -18.38 -10.78 -0.77
N HIS A 536 -19.15 -10.30 0.19
CA HIS A 536 -20.58 -10.08 0.07
C HIS A 536 -20.98 -8.78 0.77
N ARG A 537 -21.43 -7.78 0.01
CA ARG A 537 -21.73 -6.44 0.53
C ARG A 537 -20.53 -5.86 1.28
N THR A 538 -20.65 -5.70 2.59
CA THR A 538 -19.63 -5.13 3.48
C THR A 538 -18.76 -6.18 4.16
N PHE A 539 -19.02 -7.48 3.96
CA PHE A 539 -18.23 -8.59 4.49
C PHE A 539 -17.22 -9.09 3.45
N ASP A 540 -16.00 -9.35 3.89
CA ASP A 540 -14.99 -10.08 3.13
C ASP A 540 -14.36 -11.18 3.99
N TRP A 541 -13.89 -12.22 3.33
CA TRP A 541 -13.25 -13.34 3.97
C TRP A 541 -12.16 -13.94 3.09
N SER A 542 -11.19 -14.55 3.71
CA SER A 542 -10.17 -15.33 3.02
C SER A 542 -9.72 -16.51 3.88
N ALA A 543 -9.43 -17.63 3.20
CA ALA A 543 -8.82 -18.79 3.80
C ALA A 543 -7.73 -19.32 2.88
N SER A 544 -6.60 -19.75 3.43
CA SER A 544 -5.55 -20.41 2.65
C SER A 544 -4.96 -21.57 3.43
N LEU A 545 -4.80 -22.71 2.75
CA LEU A 545 -4.12 -23.88 3.26
C LEU A 545 -2.79 -24.01 2.52
N ALA A 546 -1.70 -23.88 3.27
CA ALA A 546 -0.34 -23.87 2.76
C ALA A 546 0.44 -25.10 3.21
N PHE A 547 1.29 -25.60 2.32
CA PHE A 547 2.16 -26.75 2.52
C PHE A 547 3.61 -26.30 2.39
N ARG A 548 4.45 -26.58 3.40
CA ARG A 548 5.86 -26.20 3.37
C ARG A 548 6.69 -27.11 2.46
N GLY A 549 7.80 -26.56 1.97
CA GLY A 549 8.86 -27.31 1.30
C GLY A 549 9.73 -28.12 2.27
N SER A 550 10.99 -28.28 1.92
CA SER A 550 11.93 -29.12 2.65
C SER A 550 12.37 -28.55 4.00
N GLU A 551 12.50 -27.22 4.12
CA GLU A 551 13.02 -26.58 5.33
C GLU A 551 12.03 -26.64 6.48
N PRO A 552 12.42 -27.11 7.69
CA PRO A 552 11.55 -27.09 8.87
C PRO A 552 11.35 -25.67 9.40
N ALA A 553 10.19 -25.42 10.05
CA ALA A 553 9.96 -24.21 10.80
C ALA A 553 10.82 -24.20 12.09
N GLN A 554 11.28 -23.01 12.48
CA GLN A 554 12.13 -22.81 13.66
C GLN A 554 11.47 -21.88 14.69
N ALA A 555 10.65 -20.91 14.26
CA ALA A 555 9.99 -19.98 15.15
C ALA A 555 8.87 -20.62 16.00
N GLU A 556 8.30 -21.73 15.56
CA GLU A 556 7.29 -22.52 16.27
C GLU A 556 7.53 -24.02 16.04
N PRO A 557 6.89 -24.92 16.83
CA PRO A 557 6.91 -26.35 16.54
C PRO A 557 6.55 -26.65 15.10
N ASP A 558 7.40 -27.43 14.43
CA ASP A 558 7.31 -27.67 12.99
C ASP A 558 5.99 -28.36 12.61
N ARG A 559 5.32 -27.80 11.60
CA ARG A 559 4.12 -28.34 10.98
C ARG A 559 4.25 -28.29 9.47
N ARG A 560 3.87 -29.37 8.80
CA ARG A 560 3.90 -29.44 7.34
C ARG A 560 2.82 -28.60 6.66
N THR A 561 1.73 -28.31 7.40
CA THR A 561 0.56 -27.58 6.88
C THR A 561 0.20 -26.42 7.78
N ARG A 562 -0.26 -25.30 7.19
CA ARG A 562 -0.82 -24.16 7.91
C ARG A 562 -2.09 -23.69 7.25
N LEU A 563 -3.07 -23.36 8.09
CA LEU A 563 -4.32 -22.74 7.70
C LEU A 563 -4.33 -21.30 8.19
N TRP A 564 -4.56 -20.36 7.28
CA TRP A 564 -4.77 -18.96 7.58
C TRP A 564 -6.21 -18.58 7.25
N VAL A 565 -6.87 -17.88 8.14
CA VAL A 565 -8.25 -17.41 7.97
C VAL A 565 -8.33 -15.94 8.38
N ARG A 566 -9.04 -15.14 7.61
CA ARG A 566 -9.38 -13.76 7.94
C ARG A 566 -10.83 -13.48 7.60
N LEU A 567 -11.50 -12.75 8.47
CA LEU A 567 -12.85 -12.20 8.30
C LEU A 567 -12.76 -10.68 8.43
N GLY A 568 -13.52 -9.96 7.64
CA GLY A 568 -13.61 -8.51 7.69
C GLY A 568 -15.03 -8.03 7.49
N TRP A 569 -15.38 -6.95 8.20
CA TRP A 569 -16.66 -6.25 8.05
C TRP A 569 -16.43 -4.75 8.02
N ALA A 570 -16.82 -4.09 6.92
CA ALA A 570 -16.77 -2.65 6.76
C ALA A 570 -18.16 -2.02 7.04
N PHE A 571 -18.20 -0.84 7.64
CA PHE A 571 -19.43 -0.13 7.97
C PHE A 571 -19.29 1.38 7.79
#